data_f5915cb398e2eac07274d97fb24abec5
#
_entry.id   f5915cb398e2eac07274d97fb24abec5
#
_cell.length_a   1.000
_cell.length_b   1.000
_cell.length_c   1.000
_cell.angle_alpha   90.00
_cell.angle_beta   90.00
_cell.angle_gamma   90.00
#
_symmetry.space_group_name_H-M   'P 1'
#
loop_
_entity.id
_entity.type
_entity.pdbx_description
1 polymer ?
#
loop_
_entity_poly.entity_id
_entity_poly.type
_entity_poly.pdbx_seq_one_letter_code
_entity_poly.pdbx_strand_id
1 'polypeptide(L)'
;MQGIDIARRQAVMARSQKLGHCICNPAHACPCPPLLDFNVCPCAGERPPRKKGDAALTRHVRKAGCASKIGQADLLQILRNLPEITDPRVLLGTAAGDDAGVFQLDDRRALVQTVDVFTPCVDDAYMFGQIAAANSLSDIYAMGGTPLTALSIVGFPIDELDGALMEEMLRGGIEKLDEAGCALVGGHSINDEEIKCGFAVTGLIEPAAVVARDQARPGDVLVLTKPLGSGMLSFAAQLGLLAGGVLEEAGAWMATLNKDAAGLMVKYNAHACTDVTGFGLAGHLVAMLRGSGLNAEIELPAVPVFGTVPDCIAHGVYGGGVDRNQAYAMSFVKTPPDAAPGGLPVLFDPQTSGGLLIALSESDGHAFVSEMLVRGHAAVSIIGRLLERDAGQVSSELRVTSTGLTHLIGSTAPLQPAAVPAAPAGEARASEGEPWAACCDHLPERETAAAAPEAAPSLPGEGPLRGFRQFMKEANAPGTIDARHKKLMAIVLSIAHRCAPCLKLHLDSARAMGIPRADIDEAAALAVAFGGCTAMVFYEEACRKIAW
;
A
#
# COMPACT_ATOMS: atom_id res chain seq x y z
N MET A 1 6.60 25.59 25.76
CA MET A 1 6.49 24.32 26.50
C MET A 1 5.35 24.49 27.49
N GLN A 2 4.21 23.83 27.26
CA GLN A 2 3.17 23.72 28.28
C GLN A 2 3.78 22.93 29.43
N GLY A 3 3.72 23.46 30.67
CA GLY A 3 4.28 22.80 31.83
C GLY A 3 3.60 21.44 32.08
N ILE A 4 4.38 20.45 32.49
CA ILE A 4 3.88 19.11 32.85
C ILE A 4 2.92 19.24 34.02
N ASP A 5 1.66 18.84 33.83
CA ASP A 5 0.68 18.73 34.93
C ASP A 5 0.94 17.43 35.71
N ILE A 6 1.75 17.55 36.75
CA ILE A 6 2.19 16.42 37.58
C ILE A 6 0.99 15.73 38.25
N ALA A 7 -0.01 16.50 38.70
CA ALA A 7 -1.19 15.93 39.39
C ALA A 7 -2.03 15.08 38.41
N ARG A 8 -2.25 15.58 37.20
CA ARG A 8 -2.94 14.85 36.12
C ARG A 8 -2.15 13.60 35.71
N ARG A 9 -0.82 13.70 35.54
CA ARG A 9 0.05 12.57 35.23
C ARG A 9 -0.06 11.47 36.30
N GLN A 10 0.07 11.82 37.57
CA GLN A 10 -0.04 10.88 38.70
C GLN A 10 -1.40 10.19 38.75
N ALA A 11 -2.49 10.93 38.58
CA ALA A 11 -3.85 10.37 38.56
C ALA A 11 -4.06 9.36 37.41
N VAL A 12 -3.53 9.67 36.23
CA VAL A 12 -3.60 8.80 35.05
C VAL A 12 -2.76 7.54 35.25
N MET A 13 -1.52 7.68 35.73
CA MET A 13 -0.62 6.55 35.96
C MET A 13 -1.18 5.62 37.04
N ALA A 14 -1.75 6.16 38.14
CA ALA A 14 -2.40 5.35 39.19
C ALA A 14 -3.57 4.52 38.64
N ARG A 15 -4.37 5.08 37.72
CA ARG A 15 -5.43 4.33 37.03
C ARG A 15 -4.88 3.23 36.13
N SER A 16 -3.86 3.53 35.35
CA SER A 16 -3.19 2.57 34.44
C SER A 16 -2.57 1.40 35.23
N GLN A 17 -1.92 1.69 36.35
CA GLN A 17 -1.35 0.67 37.24
C GLN A 17 -2.44 -0.23 37.86
N LYS A 18 -3.55 0.36 38.29
CA LYS A 18 -4.69 -0.38 38.83
C LYS A 18 -5.35 -1.31 37.80
N LEU A 19 -5.36 -0.90 36.54
CA LEU A 19 -5.91 -1.68 35.42
C LEU A 19 -4.91 -2.74 34.88
N GLY A 20 -3.62 -2.62 35.21
CA GLY A 20 -2.58 -3.51 34.70
C GLY A 20 -2.10 -3.18 33.27
N HIS A 21 -2.63 -2.11 32.65
CA HIS A 21 -2.27 -1.67 31.32
C HIS A 21 -2.44 -0.15 31.16
N CYS A 22 -1.84 0.42 30.10
CA CYS A 22 -1.99 1.84 29.79
C CYS A 22 -3.43 2.15 29.34
N ILE A 23 -4.02 3.24 29.81
CA ILE A 23 -5.39 3.63 29.43
C ILE A 23 -5.49 4.22 28.03
N CYS A 24 -4.39 4.73 27.47
CA CYS A 24 -4.37 5.22 26.07
C CYS A 24 -4.18 4.08 25.05
N ASN A 25 -3.53 2.99 25.44
CA ASN A 25 -3.37 1.80 24.61
C ASN A 25 -3.30 0.55 25.50
N PRO A 26 -4.37 -0.25 25.57
CA PRO A 26 -4.42 -1.45 26.42
C PRO A 26 -3.39 -2.54 26.06
N ALA A 27 -2.79 -2.48 24.85
CA ALA A 27 -1.73 -3.40 24.45
C ALA A 27 -0.40 -3.12 25.15
N HIS A 28 -0.24 -1.96 25.78
CA HIS A 28 0.98 -1.58 26.48
C HIS A 28 0.81 -1.61 28.01
N ALA A 29 1.85 -2.05 28.71
CA ALA A 29 1.95 -1.86 30.16
C ALA A 29 2.17 -0.38 30.50
N CYS A 30 1.88 0.04 31.74
CA CYS A 30 2.31 1.33 32.25
C CYS A 30 3.53 1.10 33.17
N PRO A 31 4.69 1.76 32.90
CA PRO A 31 4.96 2.84 31.95
C PRO A 31 5.05 2.37 30.48
N CYS A 32 4.47 3.16 29.59
CA CYS A 32 4.49 2.89 28.14
C CYS A 32 5.77 3.46 27.49
N PRO A 33 6.14 3.06 26.25
CA PRO A 33 7.34 3.52 25.58
C PRO A 33 7.51 5.05 25.56
N PRO A 34 6.52 5.88 25.21
CA PRO A 34 6.68 7.34 25.27
C PRO A 34 7.06 7.89 26.64
N LEU A 35 6.59 7.25 27.72
CA LEU A 35 6.96 7.66 29.07
C LEU A 35 8.39 7.24 29.43
N LEU A 36 8.82 6.07 28.95
CA LEU A 36 10.17 5.55 29.19
C LEU A 36 11.22 6.31 28.36
N ASP A 37 10.92 6.53 27.08
CA ASP A 37 11.89 7.08 26.12
C ASP A 37 12.02 8.61 26.22
N PHE A 38 10.89 9.31 26.44
CA PHE A 38 10.81 10.77 26.37
C PHE A 38 10.34 11.43 27.68
N ASN A 39 10.04 10.64 28.71
CA ASN A 39 9.46 11.13 29.96
C ASN A 39 8.14 11.92 29.76
N VAL A 40 7.30 11.48 28.84
CA VAL A 40 5.99 12.07 28.56
C VAL A 40 4.88 11.04 28.69
N CYS A 41 3.74 11.44 29.24
CA CYS A 41 2.57 10.59 29.41
C CYS A 41 1.44 11.02 28.45
N PRO A 42 1.24 10.35 27.30
CA PRO A 42 0.19 10.70 26.34
C PRO A 42 -1.20 10.68 26.97
N CYS A 43 -1.44 9.76 27.90
CA CYS A 43 -2.70 9.67 28.65
C CYS A 43 -2.96 10.91 29.52
N ALA A 44 -1.93 11.63 29.94
CA ALA A 44 -2.04 12.90 30.64
C ALA A 44 -2.16 14.11 29.69
N GLY A 45 -2.15 13.85 28.37
CA GLY A 45 -2.18 14.88 27.33
C GLY A 45 -0.80 15.49 27.05
N GLU A 46 0.27 14.86 27.56
CA GLU A 46 1.63 15.27 27.25
C GLU A 46 2.07 14.67 25.91
N ARG A 47 2.90 15.39 25.16
CA ARG A 47 3.37 14.95 23.85
C ARG A 47 4.88 14.85 23.82
N PRO A 48 5.45 13.80 23.23
CA PRO A 48 6.89 13.70 23.01
C PRO A 48 7.38 14.90 22.17
N PRO A 49 8.67 15.26 22.30
CA PRO A 49 9.26 16.25 21.41
C PRO A 49 9.11 15.75 19.97
N ARG A 50 8.38 16.52 19.16
CA ARG A 50 8.09 16.18 17.78
C ARG A 50 9.40 16.22 16.99
N LYS A 51 9.61 15.27 16.11
CA LYS A 51 10.68 15.33 15.12
C LYS A 51 10.36 16.50 14.18
N LYS A 52 11.06 17.62 14.37
CA LYS A 52 11.13 18.69 13.38
C LYS A 52 12.08 18.21 12.28
N GLY A 53 11.61 18.11 11.08
CA GLY A 53 12.45 17.78 9.93
C GLY A 53 11.64 17.11 8.83
N ASP A 54 12.19 17.05 7.65
CA ASP A 54 11.65 16.39 6.46
C ASP A 54 11.28 14.93 6.76
N ALA A 55 10.07 14.74 7.25
CA ALA A 55 9.53 13.41 7.44
C ALA A 55 9.12 12.90 6.06
N ALA A 56 9.95 12.05 5.46
CA ALA A 56 9.58 11.32 4.26
C ALA A 56 8.31 10.50 4.58
N LEU A 57 7.15 11.01 4.20
CA LEU A 57 5.84 10.44 4.58
C LEU A 57 5.71 8.98 4.17
N THR A 58 6.29 8.59 3.02
CA THR A 58 6.27 7.22 2.51
C THR A 58 6.95 6.22 3.44
N ARG A 59 7.86 6.66 4.32
CA ARG A 59 8.54 5.82 5.31
C ARG A 59 7.75 5.59 6.59
N HIS A 60 6.67 6.36 6.80
CA HIS A 60 5.78 6.23 7.96
C HIS A 60 4.57 5.32 7.68
N VAL A 61 4.57 4.60 6.57
CA VAL A 61 3.49 3.70 6.18
C VAL A 61 4.05 2.37 5.69
N ARG A 62 3.30 1.29 5.91
CA ARG A 62 3.71 -0.07 5.50
C ARG A 62 3.64 -0.25 3.98
N LYS A 63 2.66 0.39 3.34
CA LYS A 63 2.41 0.32 1.90
C LYS A 63 2.07 1.72 1.41
N ALA A 64 2.77 2.22 0.42
CA ALA A 64 2.53 3.54 -0.14
C ALA A 64 1.33 3.55 -1.10
N GLY A 65 0.54 4.62 -1.04
CA GLY A 65 -0.54 4.90 -1.97
C GLY A 65 -1.61 3.81 -2.03
N CYS A 66 -2.19 3.64 -3.20
CA CYS A 66 -3.27 2.66 -3.45
C CYS A 66 -2.84 1.19 -3.30
N ALA A 67 -1.54 0.88 -3.17
CA ALA A 67 -1.08 -0.46 -2.78
C ALA A 67 -1.53 -0.87 -1.36
N SER A 68 -1.98 0.08 -0.53
CA SER A 68 -2.55 -0.16 0.80
C SER A 68 -3.97 -0.73 0.75
N LYS A 69 -4.69 -0.60 -0.36
CA LYS A 69 -6.06 -1.10 -0.52
C LYS A 69 -6.12 -2.64 -0.45
N ILE A 70 -7.30 -3.17 -0.08
CA ILE A 70 -7.59 -4.61 -0.09
C ILE A 70 -7.54 -5.13 -1.53
N GLY A 71 -6.99 -6.34 -1.74
CA GLY A 71 -6.93 -6.96 -3.05
C GLY A 71 -8.31 -7.23 -3.64
N GLN A 72 -8.44 -7.14 -4.97
CA GLN A 72 -9.72 -7.29 -5.67
C GLN A 72 -10.40 -8.65 -5.41
N ALA A 73 -9.63 -9.73 -5.37
CA ALA A 73 -10.16 -11.07 -5.10
C ALA A 73 -10.82 -11.17 -3.72
N ASP A 74 -10.13 -10.67 -2.67
CA ASP A 74 -10.61 -10.69 -1.30
C ASP A 74 -11.85 -9.81 -1.14
N LEU A 75 -11.81 -8.59 -1.73
CA LEU A 75 -12.93 -7.65 -1.68
C LEU A 75 -14.18 -8.24 -2.34
N LEU A 76 -14.07 -8.80 -3.54
CA LEU A 76 -15.19 -9.42 -4.25
C LEU A 76 -15.77 -10.62 -3.48
N GLN A 77 -14.93 -11.41 -2.80
CA GLN A 77 -15.40 -12.51 -1.96
C GLN A 77 -16.22 -11.99 -0.77
N ILE A 78 -15.77 -10.91 -0.12
CA ILE A 78 -16.50 -10.30 1.00
C ILE A 78 -17.84 -9.74 0.53
N LEU A 79 -17.83 -8.96 -0.56
CA LEU A 79 -19.03 -8.28 -1.08
C LEU A 79 -20.13 -9.25 -1.51
N ARG A 80 -19.77 -10.44 -2.04
CA ARG A 80 -20.76 -11.49 -2.43
C ARG A 80 -21.62 -11.99 -1.28
N ASN A 81 -21.16 -11.86 -0.04
CA ASN A 81 -21.88 -12.34 1.14
C ASN A 81 -22.74 -11.25 1.79
N LEU A 82 -22.76 -10.03 1.23
CA LEU A 82 -23.59 -8.93 1.74
C LEU A 82 -25.02 -9.04 1.21
N PRO A 83 -26.01 -8.51 1.97
CA PRO A 83 -27.39 -8.42 1.51
C PRO A 83 -27.48 -7.62 0.21
N GLU A 84 -28.38 -8.06 -0.67
CA GLU A 84 -28.68 -7.35 -1.91
C GLU A 84 -29.35 -6.00 -1.64
N ILE A 85 -28.94 -4.95 -2.37
CA ILE A 85 -29.55 -3.63 -2.31
C ILE A 85 -30.75 -3.64 -3.25
N THR A 86 -31.95 -3.46 -2.69
CA THR A 86 -33.22 -3.57 -3.42
C THR A 86 -33.91 -2.24 -3.70
N ASP A 87 -33.33 -1.09 -3.27
CA ASP A 87 -33.91 0.25 -3.55
C ASP A 87 -33.79 0.55 -5.06
N PRO A 88 -34.93 0.71 -5.79
CA PRO A 88 -34.91 0.93 -7.22
C PRO A 88 -34.25 2.26 -7.65
N ARG A 89 -34.03 3.18 -6.73
CA ARG A 89 -33.31 4.44 -6.99
C ARG A 89 -31.80 4.25 -7.04
N VAL A 90 -31.26 3.11 -6.58
CA VAL A 90 -29.85 2.78 -6.73
C VAL A 90 -29.63 2.27 -8.14
N LEU A 91 -29.18 3.14 -9.04
CA LEU A 91 -28.93 2.81 -10.44
C LEU A 91 -27.65 1.97 -10.58
N LEU A 92 -26.61 2.34 -9.83
CA LEU A 92 -25.36 1.59 -9.71
C LEU A 92 -24.99 1.50 -8.22
N GLY A 93 -24.69 0.31 -7.74
CA GLY A 93 -24.37 0.05 -6.35
C GLY A 93 -23.25 -0.98 -6.20
N THR A 94 -23.04 -1.48 -4.99
CA THR A 94 -21.93 -2.41 -4.64
C THR A 94 -21.91 -3.68 -5.46
N ALA A 95 -23.07 -4.16 -5.93
CA ALA A 95 -23.16 -5.37 -6.77
C ALA A 95 -22.58 -5.15 -8.17
N ALA A 96 -22.73 -3.97 -8.75
CA ALA A 96 -22.14 -3.60 -10.03
C ALA A 96 -20.61 -3.49 -9.91
N GLY A 97 -20.13 -3.07 -8.72
CA GLY A 97 -18.71 -2.85 -8.43
C GLY A 97 -18.07 -1.80 -9.36
N ASP A 98 -18.85 -0.82 -9.81
CA ASP A 98 -18.37 0.30 -10.62
C ASP A 98 -17.57 1.31 -9.77
N ASP A 99 -17.01 2.36 -10.38
CA ASP A 99 -16.12 3.31 -9.72
C ASP A 99 -16.86 4.09 -8.62
N ALA A 100 -18.11 4.51 -8.87
CA ALA A 100 -18.95 5.18 -7.89
C ALA A 100 -20.36 4.61 -7.80
N GLY A 101 -21.02 4.81 -6.66
CA GLY A 101 -22.44 4.56 -6.48
C GLY A 101 -23.29 5.66 -7.13
N VAL A 102 -24.39 5.30 -7.82
CA VAL A 102 -25.32 6.25 -8.43
C VAL A 102 -26.72 6.08 -7.85
N PHE A 103 -27.24 7.17 -7.24
CA PHE A 103 -28.55 7.18 -6.59
C PHE A 103 -29.46 8.22 -7.25
N GLN A 104 -30.57 7.80 -7.81
CA GLN A 104 -31.53 8.66 -8.48
C GLN A 104 -32.33 9.51 -7.50
N LEU A 105 -32.34 10.82 -7.70
CA LEU A 105 -33.14 11.77 -6.94
C LEU A 105 -34.50 12.01 -7.62
N ASP A 106 -34.46 12.21 -8.93
CA ASP A 106 -35.63 12.45 -9.79
C ASP A 106 -35.27 12.05 -11.25
N ASP A 107 -36.17 12.31 -12.20
CA ASP A 107 -36.00 11.94 -13.61
C ASP A 107 -34.79 12.63 -14.30
N ARG A 108 -34.26 13.71 -13.72
CA ARG A 108 -33.19 14.53 -14.30
C ARG A 108 -31.89 14.52 -13.48
N ARG A 109 -31.95 14.07 -12.23
CA ARG A 109 -30.79 14.17 -11.32
C ARG A 109 -30.55 12.87 -10.59
N ALA A 110 -29.29 12.50 -10.54
CA ALA A 110 -28.80 11.47 -9.66
C ALA A 110 -27.57 11.98 -8.90
N LEU A 111 -27.38 11.47 -7.69
CA LEU A 111 -26.13 11.62 -6.95
C LEU A 111 -25.14 10.58 -7.44
N VAL A 112 -23.90 11.00 -7.62
CA VAL A 112 -22.74 10.12 -7.78
C VAL A 112 -21.93 10.25 -6.51
N GLN A 113 -21.67 9.13 -5.83
CA GLN A 113 -21.01 9.14 -4.52
C GLN A 113 -19.89 8.12 -4.48
N THR A 114 -18.74 8.57 -3.98
CA THR A 114 -17.58 7.73 -3.74
C THR A 114 -16.87 8.08 -2.45
N VAL A 115 -16.01 7.20 -1.98
CA VAL A 115 -15.05 7.44 -0.91
C VAL A 115 -13.75 6.72 -1.22
N ASP A 116 -12.65 7.46 -1.20
CA ASP A 116 -11.33 6.89 -1.40
C ASP A 116 -10.33 7.41 -0.37
N VAL A 117 -9.66 6.48 0.33
CA VAL A 117 -8.71 6.78 1.40
C VAL A 117 -7.50 5.87 1.23
N PHE A 118 -6.31 6.43 1.29
CA PHE A 118 -5.07 5.67 1.18
C PHE A 118 -3.92 6.34 1.95
N THR A 119 -2.80 5.66 1.99
CA THR A 119 -1.57 6.09 2.68
C THR A 119 -0.70 6.97 1.78
N PRO A 120 0.25 7.76 2.31
CA PRO A 120 1.16 8.56 1.50
C PRO A 120 1.86 7.78 0.39
N CYS A 121 1.84 8.36 -0.81
CA CYS A 121 2.53 7.87 -2.01
C CYS A 121 3.71 8.75 -2.42
N VAL A 122 3.82 9.94 -1.84
CA VAL A 122 4.90 10.91 -1.97
C VAL A 122 5.31 11.42 -0.59
N ASP A 123 6.48 12.04 -0.49
CA ASP A 123 7.03 12.50 0.79
C ASP A 123 6.56 13.90 1.19
N ASP A 124 6.18 14.73 0.24
CA ASP A 124 5.65 16.07 0.47
C ASP A 124 4.18 16.01 0.92
N ALA A 125 3.87 16.57 2.09
CA ALA A 125 2.54 16.50 2.71
C ALA A 125 1.48 17.27 1.89
N TYR A 126 1.84 18.45 1.37
CA TYR A 126 0.95 19.26 0.56
C TYR A 126 0.59 18.55 -0.76
N MET A 127 1.61 18.02 -1.46
CA MET A 127 1.41 17.22 -2.67
C MET A 127 0.57 15.97 -2.40
N PHE A 128 0.81 15.27 -1.28
CA PHE A 128 -0.01 14.12 -0.90
C PHE A 128 -1.49 14.51 -0.70
N GLY A 129 -1.76 15.65 -0.09
CA GLY A 129 -3.12 16.17 0.04
C GLY A 129 -3.78 16.43 -1.32
N GLN A 130 -3.05 17.04 -2.27
CA GLN A 130 -3.53 17.26 -3.64
C GLN A 130 -3.84 15.94 -4.34
N ILE A 131 -2.97 14.94 -4.22
CA ILE A 131 -3.16 13.62 -4.81
C ILE A 131 -4.37 12.92 -4.20
N ALA A 132 -4.56 13.01 -2.88
CA ALA A 132 -5.70 12.43 -2.19
C ALA A 132 -7.03 13.00 -2.69
N ALA A 133 -7.10 14.31 -2.89
CA ALA A 133 -8.29 14.95 -3.46
C ALA A 133 -8.49 14.58 -4.93
N ALA A 134 -7.44 14.63 -5.76
CA ALA A 134 -7.52 14.27 -7.18
C ALA A 134 -8.00 12.82 -7.37
N ASN A 135 -7.50 11.89 -6.56
CA ASN A 135 -7.90 10.49 -6.60
C ASN A 135 -9.36 10.29 -6.17
N SER A 136 -9.79 10.95 -5.09
CA SER A 136 -11.19 10.84 -4.62
C SER A 136 -12.22 11.48 -5.57
N LEU A 137 -11.80 12.49 -6.34
CA LEU A 137 -12.62 13.11 -7.38
C LEU A 137 -12.73 12.26 -8.65
N SER A 138 -11.74 11.38 -8.87
CA SER A 138 -11.58 10.64 -10.11
C SER A 138 -12.76 9.73 -10.44
N ASP A 139 -13.32 9.05 -9.45
CA ASP A 139 -14.50 8.19 -9.62
C ASP A 139 -15.71 8.97 -10.12
N ILE A 140 -15.91 10.21 -9.63
CA ILE A 140 -17.00 11.07 -10.12
C ILE A 140 -16.78 11.41 -11.59
N TYR A 141 -15.54 11.73 -11.97
CA TYR A 141 -15.17 12.02 -13.35
C TYR A 141 -15.30 10.79 -14.26
N ALA A 142 -14.90 9.60 -13.78
CA ALA A 142 -15.02 8.35 -14.53
C ALA A 142 -16.47 8.04 -14.92
N MET A 143 -17.43 8.39 -14.05
CA MET A 143 -18.87 8.23 -14.31
C MET A 143 -19.46 9.32 -15.22
N GLY A 144 -18.70 10.36 -15.59
CA GLY A 144 -19.19 11.53 -16.32
C GLY A 144 -19.89 12.57 -15.44
N GLY A 145 -19.80 12.43 -14.11
CA GLY A 145 -20.42 13.32 -13.14
C GLY A 145 -19.64 14.62 -12.89
N THR A 146 -20.31 15.59 -12.25
CA THR A 146 -19.69 16.83 -11.80
C THR A 146 -19.59 16.82 -10.28
N PRO A 147 -18.39 16.89 -9.69
CA PRO A 147 -18.19 16.99 -8.24
C PRO A 147 -18.89 18.22 -7.65
N LEU A 148 -19.47 18.10 -6.47
CA LEU A 148 -20.22 19.16 -5.79
C LEU A 148 -19.69 19.45 -4.39
N THR A 149 -19.63 18.44 -3.53
CA THR A 149 -19.14 18.58 -2.17
C THR A 149 -18.25 17.41 -1.77
N ALA A 150 -17.34 17.67 -0.82
CA ALA A 150 -16.47 16.67 -0.24
C ALA A 150 -16.45 16.73 1.30
N LEU A 151 -16.17 15.58 1.92
CA LEU A 151 -15.84 15.44 3.34
C LEU A 151 -14.44 14.83 3.44
N SER A 152 -13.54 15.44 4.22
CA SER A 152 -12.20 14.88 4.46
C SER A 152 -12.26 13.71 5.43
N ILE A 153 -11.43 12.68 5.19
CA ILE A 153 -11.23 11.53 6.09
C ILE A 153 -9.73 11.42 6.33
N VAL A 154 -9.32 11.59 7.60
CA VAL A 154 -7.89 11.63 7.96
C VAL A 154 -7.62 10.70 9.14
N GLY A 155 -6.68 9.77 8.97
CA GLY A 155 -5.96 9.08 10.04
C GLY A 155 -4.57 9.71 10.18
N PHE A 156 -4.17 10.12 11.39
CA PHE A 156 -2.89 10.79 11.58
C PHE A 156 -2.30 10.49 12.96
N PRO A 157 -1.02 10.07 13.05
CA PRO A 157 -0.34 9.79 14.31
C PRO A 157 0.07 11.09 15.01
N ILE A 158 -0.92 11.84 15.54
CA ILE A 158 -0.73 13.18 16.12
C ILE A 158 0.18 13.18 17.36
N ASP A 159 0.37 12.03 17.98
CA ASP A 159 1.28 11.89 19.13
C ASP A 159 2.75 11.71 18.70
N GLU A 160 3.02 11.34 17.44
CA GLU A 160 4.35 11.05 16.90
C GLU A 160 4.83 12.12 15.92
N LEU A 161 3.94 12.60 15.04
CA LEU A 161 4.23 13.54 13.98
C LEU A 161 3.74 14.96 14.29
N ASP A 162 4.36 15.96 13.64
CA ASP A 162 3.94 17.36 13.79
C ASP A 162 2.58 17.58 13.10
N GLY A 163 1.64 18.19 13.81
CA GLY A 163 0.34 18.58 13.26
C GLY A 163 0.43 19.54 12.06
N ALA A 164 1.55 20.23 11.89
CA ALA A 164 1.81 21.06 10.70
C ALA A 164 1.82 20.22 9.41
N LEU A 165 2.25 18.95 9.46
CA LEU A 165 2.18 18.05 8.29
C LEU A 165 0.72 17.75 7.92
N MET A 166 -0.15 17.54 8.90
CA MET A 166 -1.59 17.35 8.65
C MET A 166 -2.23 18.63 8.09
N GLU A 167 -1.81 19.81 8.59
CA GLU A 167 -2.28 21.11 8.06
C GLU A 167 -1.89 21.29 6.60
N GLU A 168 -0.62 21.03 6.23
CA GLU A 168 -0.15 21.08 4.84
C GLU A 168 -0.89 20.09 3.94
N MET A 169 -1.10 18.87 4.42
CA MET A 169 -1.86 17.85 3.68
C MET A 169 -3.31 18.28 3.42
N LEU A 170 -4.00 18.81 4.44
CA LEU A 170 -5.37 19.30 4.28
C LEU A 170 -5.42 20.53 3.37
N ARG A 171 -4.44 21.45 3.47
CA ARG A 171 -4.33 22.63 2.60
C ARG A 171 -4.19 22.21 1.13
N GLY A 172 -3.30 21.27 0.81
CA GLY A 172 -3.15 20.75 -0.55
C GLY A 172 -4.45 20.12 -1.07
N GLY A 173 -5.14 19.36 -0.22
CA GLY A 173 -6.43 18.75 -0.57
C GLY A 173 -7.52 19.79 -0.85
N ILE A 174 -7.64 20.83 -0.01
CA ILE A 174 -8.62 21.91 -0.17
C ILE A 174 -8.38 22.66 -1.49
N GLU A 175 -7.13 23.06 -1.76
CA GLU A 175 -6.81 23.79 -3.00
C GLU A 175 -7.11 22.96 -4.25
N LYS A 176 -6.91 21.64 -4.20
CA LYS A 176 -7.25 20.73 -5.30
C LYS A 176 -8.78 20.55 -5.47
N LEU A 177 -9.52 20.51 -4.38
CA LEU A 177 -11.00 20.52 -4.42
C LEU A 177 -11.53 21.83 -5.01
N ASP A 178 -10.94 22.97 -4.66
CA ASP A 178 -11.29 24.27 -5.21
C ASP A 178 -11.03 24.34 -6.73
N GLU A 179 -9.91 23.79 -7.21
CA GLU A 179 -9.60 23.63 -8.66
C GLU A 179 -10.69 22.81 -9.37
N ALA A 180 -11.21 21.78 -8.70
CA ALA A 180 -12.30 20.96 -9.24
C ALA A 180 -13.67 21.69 -9.23
N GLY A 181 -13.83 22.74 -8.43
CA GLY A 181 -15.11 23.38 -8.12
C GLY A 181 -15.94 22.59 -7.10
N CYS A 182 -15.29 21.81 -6.24
CA CYS A 182 -15.89 20.94 -5.23
C CYS A 182 -15.70 21.54 -3.83
N ALA A 183 -16.79 21.86 -3.13
CA ALA A 183 -16.71 22.50 -1.82
C ALA A 183 -16.39 21.48 -0.71
N LEU A 184 -15.35 21.73 0.09
CA LEU A 184 -15.16 20.98 1.34
C LEU A 184 -16.16 21.44 2.39
N VAL A 185 -17.05 20.57 2.86
CA VAL A 185 -18.15 20.93 3.80
C VAL A 185 -17.94 20.36 5.20
N GLY A 186 -16.87 19.64 5.45
CA GLY A 186 -16.54 19.05 6.74
C GLY A 186 -15.60 17.86 6.61
N GLY A 187 -15.57 17.01 7.63
CA GLY A 187 -14.75 15.81 7.60
C GLY A 187 -14.66 15.11 8.95
N HIS A 188 -13.82 14.09 9.01
CA HIS A 188 -13.55 13.31 10.20
C HIS A 188 -12.05 13.02 10.32
N SER A 189 -11.52 13.06 11.54
CA SER A 189 -10.12 12.75 11.83
C SER A 189 -10.01 11.81 13.03
N ILE A 190 -9.12 10.84 12.92
CA ILE A 190 -8.81 9.88 13.99
C ILE A 190 -7.31 9.89 14.27
N ASN A 191 -6.93 9.63 15.54
CA ASN A 191 -5.55 9.33 15.88
C ASN A 191 -5.26 7.88 15.46
N ASP A 192 -4.41 7.70 14.46
CA ASP A 192 -4.10 6.40 13.86
C ASP A 192 -2.57 6.20 13.85
N GLU A 193 -2.10 4.97 13.84
CA GLU A 193 -0.68 4.65 13.78
C GLU A 193 -0.06 4.96 12.40
N GLU A 194 -0.87 4.94 11.34
CA GLU A 194 -0.44 5.26 9.97
C GLU A 194 -1.16 6.50 9.43
N ILE A 195 -0.45 7.32 8.66
CA ILE A 195 -1.08 8.42 7.93
C ILE A 195 -2.01 7.86 6.87
N LYS A 196 -3.25 8.34 6.87
CA LYS A 196 -4.27 8.07 5.86
C LYS A 196 -4.96 9.37 5.51
N CYS A 197 -5.18 9.62 4.23
CA CYS A 197 -5.95 10.77 3.76
C CYS A 197 -6.80 10.38 2.57
N GLY A 198 -7.98 10.97 2.51
CA GLY A 198 -8.89 10.83 1.40
C GLY A 198 -10.16 11.64 1.62
N PHE A 199 -11.08 11.52 0.69
CA PHE A 199 -12.32 12.29 0.72
C PHE A 199 -13.52 11.41 0.33
N ALA A 200 -14.64 11.65 0.99
CA ALA A 200 -15.94 11.20 0.50
C ALA A 200 -16.50 12.31 -0.38
N VAL A 201 -16.71 12.02 -1.66
CA VAL A 201 -17.14 13.01 -2.65
C VAL A 201 -18.56 12.71 -3.10
N THR A 202 -19.37 13.77 -3.16
CA THR A 202 -20.70 13.74 -3.76
C THR A 202 -20.72 14.64 -4.99
N GLY A 203 -21.14 14.06 -6.12
CA GLY A 203 -21.35 14.76 -7.38
C GLY A 203 -22.79 14.63 -7.87
N LEU A 204 -23.08 15.29 -8.97
CA LEU A 204 -24.35 15.24 -9.69
C LEU A 204 -24.15 14.77 -11.13
N ILE A 205 -25.13 14.03 -11.62
CA ILE A 205 -25.21 13.59 -13.01
C ILE A 205 -26.68 13.48 -13.45
N GLU A 206 -26.94 13.59 -14.75
CA GLU A 206 -28.21 13.17 -15.33
C GLU A 206 -28.22 11.62 -15.42
N PRO A 207 -29.29 10.92 -14.98
CA PRO A 207 -29.33 9.46 -15.02
C PRO A 207 -29.01 8.86 -16.38
N ALA A 208 -29.43 9.51 -17.46
CA ALA A 208 -29.18 9.08 -18.84
C ALA A 208 -27.76 9.35 -19.36
N ALA A 209 -26.97 10.17 -18.64
CA ALA A 209 -25.61 10.53 -19.01
C ALA A 209 -24.53 9.73 -18.26
N VAL A 210 -24.93 8.76 -17.45
CA VAL A 210 -24.00 7.90 -16.70
C VAL A 210 -23.17 7.07 -17.65
N VAL A 211 -21.86 7.18 -17.57
CA VAL A 211 -20.89 6.37 -18.34
C VAL A 211 -20.45 5.22 -17.45
N ALA A 212 -21.14 4.08 -17.56
CA ALA A 212 -20.81 2.89 -16.79
C ALA A 212 -19.78 2.03 -17.53
N ARG A 213 -18.92 1.36 -16.78
CA ARG A 213 -17.83 0.55 -17.35
C ARG A 213 -18.28 -0.69 -18.14
N ASP A 214 -19.52 -1.15 -17.96
CA ASP A 214 -20.09 -2.33 -18.61
C ASP A 214 -20.79 -2.06 -19.94
N GLN A 215 -20.76 -0.81 -20.43
CA GLN A 215 -21.41 -0.37 -21.67
C GLN A 215 -20.46 -0.32 -22.88
N ALA A 216 -19.26 -0.82 -22.76
CA ALA A 216 -18.27 -0.88 -23.84
C ALA A 216 -18.79 -1.73 -25.03
N ARG A 217 -18.33 -1.40 -26.24
CA ARG A 217 -18.81 -2.01 -27.49
C ARG A 217 -17.66 -2.65 -28.29
N PRO A 218 -17.95 -3.70 -29.06
CA PRO A 218 -16.95 -4.26 -29.97
C PRO A 218 -16.49 -3.21 -30.99
N GLY A 219 -15.18 -3.15 -31.23
CA GLY A 219 -14.56 -2.18 -32.13
C GLY A 219 -14.17 -0.85 -31.49
N ASP A 220 -14.56 -0.62 -30.24
CA ASP A 220 -14.09 0.56 -29.51
C ASP A 220 -12.57 0.52 -29.35
N VAL A 221 -11.93 1.69 -29.46
CA VAL A 221 -10.56 1.88 -29.06
C VAL A 221 -10.49 2.19 -27.57
N LEU A 222 -9.42 1.73 -26.92
CA LEU A 222 -9.12 1.97 -25.52
C LEU A 222 -8.13 3.13 -25.40
N VAL A 223 -8.54 4.21 -24.77
CA VAL A 223 -7.70 5.38 -24.52
C VAL A 223 -7.31 5.44 -23.05
N LEU A 224 -6.00 5.60 -22.77
CA LEU A 224 -5.46 5.83 -21.42
C LEU A 224 -4.94 7.27 -21.33
N THR A 225 -5.28 7.98 -20.24
CA THR A 225 -5.06 9.44 -20.16
C THR A 225 -3.89 9.87 -19.28
N LYS A 226 -3.31 8.99 -18.47
CA LYS A 226 -2.11 9.26 -17.65
C LYS A 226 -1.13 8.10 -17.74
N PRO A 227 0.18 8.33 -17.44
CA PRO A 227 1.18 7.26 -17.45
C PRO A 227 0.99 6.29 -16.28
N LEU A 228 1.42 5.02 -16.48
CA LEU A 228 1.46 3.99 -15.46
C LEU A 228 2.81 3.95 -14.75
N GLY A 229 2.82 3.32 -13.57
CA GLY A 229 4.03 3.06 -12.79
C GLY A 229 4.11 3.85 -11.48
N SER A 230 3.06 4.58 -11.10
CA SER A 230 3.05 5.38 -9.86
C SER A 230 3.29 4.54 -8.61
N GLY A 231 2.77 3.30 -8.55
CA GLY A 231 3.00 2.38 -7.45
C GLY A 231 4.45 1.90 -7.37
N MET A 232 5.08 1.58 -8.51
CA MET A 232 6.50 1.21 -8.58
C MET A 232 7.39 2.35 -8.11
N LEU A 233 7.11 3.60 -8.55
CA LEU A 233 7.89 4.77 -8.13
C LEU A 233 7.71 5.07 -6.65
N SER A 234 6.50 5.02 -6.11
CA SER A 234 6.26 5.20 -4.67
C SER A 234 6.98 4.13 -3.83
N PHE A 235 7.02 2.89 -4.30
CA PHE A 235 7.77 1.82 -3.64
C PHE A 235 9.29 2.03 -3.73
N ALA A 236 9.81 2.43 -4.89
CA ALA A 236 11.22 2.76 -5.07
C ALA A 236 11.63 3.95 -4.16
N ALA A 237 10.74 4.93 -3.98
CA ALA A 237 10.94 6.04 -3.03
C ALA A 237 11.02 5.55 -1.58
N GLN A 238 10.11 4.65 -1.15
CA GLN A 238 10.20 4.03 0.19
C GLN A 238 11.54 3.35 0.44
N LEU A 239 12.13 2.76 -0.59
CA LEU A 239 13.44 2.12 -0.53
C LEU A 239 14.61 3.11 -0.65
N GLY A 240 14.35 4.39 -0.96
CA GLY A 240 15.38 5.40 -1.16
C GLY A 240 16.20 5.21 -2.44
N LEU A 241 15.59 4.61 -3.48
CA LEU A 241 16.25 4.25 -4.74
C LEU A 241 16.01 5.26 -5.87
N LEU A 242 15.12 6.24 -5.71
CA LEU A 242 14.83 7.21 -6.76
C LEU A 242 15.86 8.34 -6.81
N ALA A 243 16.19 8.76 -8.02
CA ALA A 243 16.89 10.01 -8.25
C ALA A 243 15.99 11.20 -7.87
N GLY A 244 16.62 12.33 -7.44
CA GLY A 244 15.88 13.54 -7.09
C GLY A 244 15.01 14.02 -8.26
N GLY A 245 13.80 14.51 -7.96
CA GLY A 245 12.84 15.03 -8.94
C GLY A 245 11.91 13.98 -9.56
N VAL A 246 12.24 12.68 -9.54
CA VAL A 246 11.42 11.63 -10.17
C VAL A 246 10.09 11.46 -9.45
N LEU A 247 10.11 11.43 -8.11
CA LEU A 247 8.88 11.29 -7.32
C LEU A 247 8.01 12.53 -7.39
N GLU A 248 8.60 13.70 -7.41
CA GLU A 248 7.92 14.99 -7.55
C GLU A 248 7.23 15.09 -8.91
N GLU A 249 7.88 14.66 -9.99
CA GLU A 249 7.29 14.61 -11.32
C GLU A 249 6.09 13.64 -11.37
N ALA A 250 6.24 12.44 -10.82
CA ALA A 250 5.14 11.49 -10.70
C ALA A 250 4.00 12.05 -9.82
N GLY A 251 4.34 12.77 -8.75
CA GLY A 251 3.40 13.48 -7.88
C GLY A 251 2.55 14.51 -8.64
N ALA A 252 3.17 15.28 -9.52
CA ALA A 252 2.46 16.25 -10.36
C ALA A 252 1.45 15.58 -11.29
N TRP A 253 1.80 14.45 -11.90
CA TRP A 253 0.87 13.63 -12.69
C TRP A 253 -0.27 13.07 -11.85
N MET A 254 0.02 12.53 -10.66
CA MET A 254 -0.99 12.03 -9.73
C MET A 254 -1.94 13.13 -9.25
N ALA A 255 -1.43 14.35 -9.00
CA ALA A 255 -2.23 15.51 -8.59
C ALA A 255 -3.04 16.14 -9.73
N THR A 256 -2.80 15.79 -10.99
CA THR A 256 -3.58 16.28 -12.13
C THR A 256 -4.99 15.70 -12.08
N LEU A 257 -6.02 16.59 -12.17
CA LEU A 257 -7.42 16.16 -12.21
C LEU A 257 -7.77 15.44 -13.52
N ASN A 258 -8.62 14.42 -13.44
CA ASN A 258 -9.20 13.77 -14.63
C ASN A 258 -10.37 14.59 -15.24
N LYS A 259 -10.54 15.84 -14.83
CA LYS A 259 -11.64 16.76 -15.21
C LYS A 259 -11.72 17.01 -16.72
N ASP A 260 -10.58 17.32 -17.35
CA ASP A 260 -10.53 17.58 -18.79
C ASP A 260 -10.86 16.32 -19.60
N ALA A 261 -10.30 15.18 -19.20
CA ALA A 261 -10.59 13.90 -19.83
C ALA A 261 -12.08 13.54 -19.71
N ALA A 262 -12.69 13.74 -18.52
CA ALA A 262 -14.10 13.49 -18.30
C ALA A 262 -14.99 14.41 -19.17
N GLY A 263 -14.66 15.70 -19.24
CA GLY A 263 -15.40 16.65 -20.08
C GLY A 263 -15.35 16.26 -21.57
N LEU A 264 -14.19 15.82 -22.06
CA LEU A 264 -14.06 15.35 -23.44
C LEU A 264 -14.68 13.97 -23.65
N MET A 265 -14.62 13.08 -22.68
CA MET A 265 -15.29 11.79 -22.71
C MET A 265 -16.79 11.92 -22.97
N VAL A 266 -17.45 12.85 -22.26
CA VAL A 266 -18.88 13.16 -22.47
C VAL A 266 -19.11 13.81 -23.84
N LYS A 267 -18.24 14.74 -24.26
CA LYS A 267 -18.32 15.42 -25.57
C LYS A 267 -18.24 14.44 -26.73
N TYR A 268 -17.40 13.43 -26.65
CA TYR A 268 -17.16 12.42 -27.69
C TYR A 268 -17.99 11.14 -27.48
N ASN A 269 -19.02 11.18 -26.63
CA ASN A 269 -19.98 10.08 -26.40
C ASN A 269 -19.28 8.74 -26.11
N ALA A 270 -18.34 8.72 -25.16
CA ALA A 270 -17.69 7.49 -24.73
C ALA A 270 -18.72 6.43 -24.31
N HIS A 271 -18.47 5.19 -24.68
CA HIS A 271 -19.37 4.10 -24.39
C HIS A 271 -19.15 3.54 -22.98
N ALA A 272 -17.91 3.48 -22.52
CA ALA A 272 -17.57 3.03 -21.16
C ALA A 272 -16.31 3.75 -20.66
N CYS A 273 -16.21 3.85 -19.33
CA CYS A 273 -15.04 4.40 -18.67
C CYS A 273 -14.82 3.73 -17.32
N THR A 274 -13.59 3.75 -16.85
CA THR A 274 -13.17 3.50 -15.46
C THR A 274 -11.90 4.30 -15.22
N ASP A 275 -11.62 4.70 -13.99
CA ASP A 275 -10.30 5.19 -13.65
C ASP A 275 -9.34 4.02 -13.34
N VAL A 276 -8.04 4.23 -13.52
CA VAL A 276 -7.04 3.18 -13.29
C VAL A 276 -6.36 3.43 -11.95
N THR A 277 -6.75 2.66 -10.93
CA THR A 277 -6.25 2.83 -9.57
C THR A 277 -5.63 1.54 -9.00
N GLY A 278 -5.97 1.16 -7.78
CA GLY A 278 -5.30 0.13 -6.99
C GLY A 278 -5.26 -1.28 -7.58
N PHE A 279 -6.12 -1.61 -8.53
CA PHE A 279 -6.13 -2.92 -9.20
C PHE A 279 -5.23 -2.99 -10.44
N GLY A 280 -4.60 -1.87 -10.81
CA GLY A 280 -3.78 -1.74 -12.01
C GLY A 280 -4.59 -1.78 -13.30
N LEU A 281 -3.96 -1.46 -14.42
CA LEU A 281 -4.64 -1.43 -15.72
C LEU A 281 -5.33 -2.76 -16.04
N ALA A 282 -4.66 -3.88 -15.82
CA ALA A 282 -5.23 -5.20 -16.12
C ALA A 282 -6.48 -5.51 -15.28
N GLY A 283 -6.48 -5.17 -13.98
CA GLY A 283 -7.62 -5.40 -13.10
C GLY A 283 -8.85 -4.61 -13.50
N HIS A 284 -8.68 -3.31 -13.79
CA HIS A 284 -9.77 -2.43 -14.23
C HIS A 284 -10.29 -2.81 -15.62
N LEU A 285 -9.39 -3.10 -16.58
CA LEU A 285 -9.80 -3.56 -17.91
C LEU A 285 -10.54 -4.90 -17.87
N VAL A 286 -10.06 -5.88 -17.09
CA VAL A 286 -10.75 -7.17 -16.91
C VAL A 286 -12.16 -6.96 -16.32
N ALA A 287 -12.33 -6.01 -15.39
CA ALA A 287 -13.64 -5.67 -14.86
C ALA A 287 -14.58 -5.10 -15.95
N MET A 288 -14.08 -4.18 -16.79
CA MET A 288 -14.81 -3.66 -17.96
C MET A 288 -15.20 -4.78 -18.93
N LEU A 289 -14.25 -5.66 -19.30
CA LEU A 289 -14.49 -6.78 -20.22
C LEU A 289 -15.54 -7.78 -19.71
N ARG A 290 -15.51 -8.06 -18.42
CA ARG A 290 -16.49 -8.97 -17.80
C ARG A 290 -17.89 -8.38 -17.77
N GLY A 291 -17.99 -7.09 -17.48
CA GLY A 291 -19.26 -6.36 -17.49
C GLY A 291 -19.87 -6.31 -18.90
N SER A 292 -19.08 -5.96 -19.89
CA SER A 292 -19.51 -5.80 -21.29
C SER A 292 -19.59 -7.13 -22.06
N GLY A 293 -19.00 -8.22 -21.55
CA GLY A 293 -18.97 -9.49 -22.27
C GLY A 293 -18.01 -9.51 -23.47
N LEU A 294 -16.92 -8.74 -23.43
CA LEU A 294 -15.98 -8.54 -24.53
C LEU A 294 -14.61 -9.14 -24.25
N ASN A 295 -13.76 -9.17 -25.27
CA ASN A 295 -12.31 -9.32 -25.21
C ASN A 295 -11.62 -7.97 -25.46
N ALA A 296 -10.33 -7.88 -25.14
CA ALA A 296 -9.50 -6.74 -25.53
C ALA A 296 -8.14 -7.20 -26.09
N GLU A 297 -7.58 -6.34 -26.91
CA GLU A 297 -6.20 -6.41 -27.38
C GLU A 297 -5.50 -5.11 -27.00
N ILE A 298 -4.36 -5.20 -26.33
CA ILE A 298 -3.52 -4.05 -25.97
C ILE A 298 -2.09 -4.22 -26.45
N GLU A 299 -1.47 -3.08 -26.77
CA GLU A 299 -0.08 -2.96 -27.19
C GLU A 299 0.71 -2.22 -26.11
N LEU A 300 1.56 -2.93 -25.35
CA LEU A 300 2.38 -2.27 -24.32
C LEU A 300 3.27 -1.14 -24.85
N PRO A 301 3.82 -1.19 -26.05
CA PRO A 301 4.54 -0.05 -26.63
C PRO A 301 3.73 1.24 -26.74
N ALA A 302 2.40 1.15 -26.80
CA ALA A 302 1.49 2.30 -26.86
C ALA A 302 1.07 2.80 -25.46
N VAL A 303 1.28 2.00 -24.42
CA VAL A 303 0.94 2.36 -23.05
C VAL A 303 1.93 3.38 -22.50
N PRO A 304 1.49 4.59 -22.10
CA PRO A 304 2.38 5.57 -21.49
C PRO A 304 2.81 5.09 -20.10
N VAL A 305 4.11 5.14 -19.84
CA VAL A 305 4.69 4.74 -18.53
C VAL A 305 5.72 5.77 -18.08
N PHE A 306 5.89 5.95 -16.79
CA PHE A 306 6.97 6.80 -16.27
C PHE A 306 8.34 6.25 -16.69
N GLY A 307 9.25 7.15 -17.06
CA GLY A 307 10.51 6.78 -17.70
C GLY A 307 11.45 5.90 -16.87
N THR A 308 11.35 5.95 -15.53
CA THR A 308 12.13 5.10 -14.61
C THR A 308 11.50 3.70 -14.39
N VAL A 309 10.27 3.47 -14.82
CA VAL A 309 9.55 2.19 -14.61
C VAL A 309 10.24 0.99 -15.27
N PRO A 310 10.79 1.07 -16.49
CA PRO A 310 11.53 -0.04 -17.06
C PRO A 310 12.71 -0.49 -16.18
N ASP A 311 13.39 0.46 -15.55
CA ASP A 311 14.48 0.16 -14.62
C ASP A 311 13.99 -0.47 -13.32
N CYS A 312 12.86 -0.01 -12.77
CA CYS A 312 12.20 -0.67 -11.65
C CYS A 312 11.88 -2.14 -11.96
N ILE A 313 11.33 -2.42 -13.12
CA ILE A 313 10.98 -3.78 -13.55
C ILE A 313 12.25 -4.64 -13.72
N ALA A 314 13.28 -4.10 -14.38
CA ALA A 314 14.54 -4.82 -14.63
C ALA A 314 15.23 -5.24 -13.32
N HIS A 315 15.09 -4.46 -12.25
CA HIS A 315 15.68 -4.73 -10.94
C HIS A 315 14.70 -5.37 -9.94
N GLY A 316 13.47 -5.69 -10.33
CA GLY A 316 12.44 -6.26 -9.44
C GLY A 316 11.98 -5.30 -8.34
N VAL A 317 12.11 -3.99 -8.55
CA VAL A 317 11.72 -2.94 -7.59
C VAL A 317 10.24 -2.59 -7.77
N TYR A 318 9.37 -3.45 -7.22
CA TYR A 318 7.93 -3.23 -7.16
C TYR A 318 7.33 -3.94 -5.95
N GLY A 319 6.25 -3.37 -5.41
CA GLY A 319 5.63 -3.87 -4.18
C GLY A 319 4.72 -5.07 -4.39
N GLY A 320 4.41 -5.82 -3.35
CA GLY A 320 3.51 -6.99 -3.37
C GLY A 320 2.07 -6.71 -3.85
N GLY A 321 1.73 -5.44 -4.13
CA GLY A 321 0.51 -5.05 -4.84
C GLY A 321 0.46 -5.60 -6.26
N VAL A 322 1.61 -5.56 -6.97
CA VAL A 322 1.77 -6.12 -8.31
C VAL A 322 1.46 -7.62 -8.31
N ASP A 323 2.04 -8.37 -7.37
CA ASP A 323 1.85 -9.83 -7.28
C ASP A 323 0.38 -10.19 -7.01
N ARG A 324 -0.30 -9.45 -6.12
CA ARG A 324 -1.72 -9.68 -5.82
C ARG A 324 -2.62 -9.41 -7.03
N ASN A 325 -2.38 -8.29 -7.71
CA ASN A 325 -3.14 -7.92 -8.90
C ASN A 325 -2.88 -8.91 -10.04
N GLN A 326 -1.63 -9.34 -10.21
CA GLN A 326 -1.25 -10.36 -11.18
C GLN A 326 -1.94 -11.70 -10.88
N ALA A 327 -1.94 -12.15 -9.64
CA ALA A 327 -2.60 -13.40 -9.24
C ALA A 327 -4.11 -13.41 -9.60
N TYR A 328 -4.77 -12.25 -9.51
CA TYR A 328 -6.18 -12.11 -9.92
C TYR A 328 -6.35 -12.05 -11.44
N ALA A 329 -5.62 -11.18 -12.13
CA ALA A 329 -5.87 -10.83 -13.53
C ALA A 329 -5.23 -11.81 -14.53
N MET A 330 -4.15 -12.52 -14.14
CA MET A 330 -3.37 -13.37 -15.05
C MET A 330 -4.18 -14.49 -15.71
N SER A 331 -5.25 -14.96 -15.07
CA SER A 331 -6.15 -15.97 -15.67
C SER A 331 -6.88 -15.46 -16.93
N PHE A 332 -6.99 -14.15 -17.08
CA PHE A 332 -7.62 -13.48 -18.23
C PHE A 332 -6.60 -13.01 -19.27
N VAL A 333 -5.32 -12.85 -18.86
CA VAL A 333 -4.27 -12.31 -19.73
C VAL A 333 -3.69 -13.40 -20.63
N LYS A 334 -3.57 -13.09 -21.91
CA LYS A 334 -2.90 -13.92 -22.94
C LYS A 334 -1.75 -13.13 -23.55
N THR A 335 -0.59 -13.73 -23.58
CA THR A 335 0.63 -13.17 -24.19
C THR A 335 1.11 -14.05 -25.33
N PRO A 336 1.84 -13.51 -26.34
CA PRO A 336 2.48 -14.33 -27.35
C PRO A 336 3.44 -15.35 -26.70
N PRO A 337 3.57 -16.58 -27.26
CA PRO A 337 4.41 -17.64 -26.71
C PRO A 337 5.87 -17.24 -26.52
N ASP A 338 6.38 -16.37 -27.41
CA ASP A 338 7.76 -15.92 -27.43
C ASP A 338 7.97 -14.55 -26.75
N ALA A 339 6.91 -14.00 -26.11
CA ALA A 339 7.02 -12.73 -25.42
C ALA A 339 7.88 -12.89 -24.17
N ALA A 340 9.05 -12.22 -24.16
CA ALA A 340 9.78 -12.03 -22.92
C ALA A 340 8.85 -11.33 -21.89
N PRO A 341 8.91 -11.67 -20.59
CA PRO A 341 8.04 -11.06 -19.57
C PRO A 341 8.22 -9.54 -19.39
N GLY A 342 9.17 -8.95 -20.04
CA GLY A 342 9.53 -7.53 -20.18
C GLY A 342 8.69 -6.54 -19.37
N GLY A 343 7.78 -5.84 -20.06
CA GLY A 343 6.94 -4.80 -19.45
C GLY A 343 5.68 -5.27 -18.73
N LEU A 344 5.34 -6.56 -18.73
CA LEU A 344 4.08 -7.06 -18.15
C LEU A 344 3.78 -6.61 -16.70
N PRO A 345 4.75 -6.54 -15.77
CA PRO A 345 4.47 -6.12 -14.40
C PRO A 345 3.77 -4.76 -14.29
N VAL A 346 3.96 -3.84 -15.25
CA VAL A 346 3.33 -2.52 -15.22
C VAL A 346 1.80 -2.59 -15.31
N LEU A 347 1.25 -3.62 -15.98
CA LEU A 347 -0.20 -3.82 -16.10
C LEU A 347 -0.86 -4.10 -14.75
N PHE A 348 -0.11 -4.64 -13.81
CA PHE A 348 -0.58 -5.05 -12.49
C PHE A 348 -0.17 -4.07 -11.39
N ASP A 349 0.61 -3.03 -11.74
CA ASP A 349 1.06 -2.02 -10.76
C ASP A 349 -0.13 -1.22 -10.21
N PRO A 350 -0.34 -1.18 -8.88
CA PRO A 350 -1.37 -0.36 -8.28
C PRO A 350 -1.12 1.11 -8.58
N GLN A 351 -2.01 1.76 -9.32
CA GLN A 351 -1.89 3.19 -9.61
C GLN A 351 -2.51 4.02 -8.48
N THR A 352 -1.84 5.09 -8.08
CA THR A 352 -2.42 6.13 -7.23
C THR A 352 -2.79 7.30 -8.12
N SER A 353 -4.07 7.70 -8.09
CA SER A 353 -4.62 8.78 -8.90
C SER A 353 -4.25 8.65 -10.39
N GLY A 354 -4.46 7.46 -10.95
CA GLY A 354 -4.18 7.20 -12.35
C GLY A 354 -5.13 7.91 -13.32
N GLY A 355 -4.93 7.67 -14.61
CA GLY A 355 -5.78 8.23 -15.65
C GLY A 355 -7.07 7.47 -15.84
N LEU A 356 -7.95 8.01 -16.68
CA LEU A 356 -9.13 7.31 -17.17
C LEU A 356 -8.74 6.31 -18.26
N LEU A 357 -9.39 5.15 -18.22
CA LEU A 357 -9.42 4.16 -19.30
C LEU A 357 -10.79 4.27 -19.97
N ILE A 358 -10.82 4.77 -21.20
CA ILE A 358 -12.04 5.18 -21.88
C ILE A 358 -12.22 4.32 -23.14
N ALA A 359 -13.42 3.77 -23.34
CA ALA A 359 -13.82 3.08 -24.56
C ALA A 359 -14.63 4.01 -25.48
N LEU A 360 -14.15 4.24 -26.69
CA LEU A 360 -14.69 5.18 -27.66
C LEU A 360 -14.77 4.50 -29.05
N SER A 361 -15.69 4.98 -29.90
CA SER A 361 -15.58 4.63 -31.32
C SER A 361 -14.21 5.03 -31.88
N GLU A 362 -13.70 4.35 -32.88
CA GLU A 362 -12.36 4.62 -33.44
C GLU A 362 -12.20 6.11 -33.84
N SER A 363 -13.19 6.68 -34.53
CA SER A 363 -13.17 8.08 -34.94
C SER A 363 -13.17 9.06 -33.76
N ASP A 364 -14.01 8.81 -32.75
CA ASP A 364 -14.12 9.67 -31.59
C ASP A 364 -12.88 9.52 -30.69
N GLY A 365 -12.31 8.32 -30.58
CA GLY A 365 -11.07 8.08 -29.86
C GLY A 365 -9.89 8.87 -30.44
N HIS A 366 -9.73 8.90 -31.75
CA HIS A 366 -8.68 9.71 -32.40
C HIS A 366 -8.93 11.22 -32.21
N ALA A 367 -10.18 11.68 -32.29
CA ALA A 367 -10.53 13.09 -32.05
C ALA A 367 -10.27 13.47 -30.59
N PHE A 368 -10.67 12.61 -29.65
CA PHE A 368 -10.41 12.76 -28.22
C PHE A 368 -8.91 12.92 -27.92
N VAL A 369 -8.08 11.98 -28.40
CA VAL A 369 -6.62 12.04 -28.19
C VAL A 369 -6.04 13.32 -28.78
N SER A 370 -6.45 13.70 -29.99
CA SER A 370 -5.98 14.94 -30.63
C SER A 370 -6.30 16.18 -29.81
N GLU A 371 -7.52 16.29 -29.27
CA GLU A 371 -7.92 17.43 -28.42
C GLU A 371 -7.23 17.43 -27.07
N MET A 372 -7.04 16.27 -26.44
CA MET A 372 -6.27 16.14 -25.19
C MET A 372 -4.83 16.61 -25.36
N LEU A 373 -4.16 16.22 -26.47
CA LEU A 373 -2.81 16.68 -26.78
C LEU A 373 -2.73 18.18 -26.96
N VAL A 374 -3.72 18.81 -27.65
CA VAL A 374 -3.81 20.27 -27.80
C VAL A 374 -3.98 20.97 -26.45
N ARG A 375 -4.65 20.34 -25.48
CA ARG A 375 -4.79 20.86 -24.12
C ARG A 375 -3.57 20.62 -23.23
N GLY A 376 -2.51 19.97 -23.75
CA GLY A 376 -1.25 19.75 -23.04
C GLY A 376 -1.15 18.43 -22.28
N HIS A 377 -2.10 17.51 -22.45
CA HIS A 377 -2.04 16.17 -21.83
C HIS A 377 -1.18 15.22 -22.66
N ALA A 378 0.15 15.32 -22.49
CA ALA A 378 1.14 14.63 -23.35
C ALA A 378 1.14 13.09 -23.26
N ALA A 379 0.57 12.51 -22.21
CA ALA A 379 0.58 11.06 -21.99
C ALA A 379 -0.66 10.34 -22.53
N VAL A 380 -1.63 11.08 -23.11
CA VAL A 380 -2.83 10.44 -23.66
C VAL A 380 -2.50 9.56 -24.87
N SER A 381 -3.01 8.32 -24.87
CA SER A 381 -2.71 7.37 -25.95
C SER A 381 -3.85 6.37 -26.16
N ILE A 382 -4.06 5.96 -27.42
CA ILE A 382 -4.81 4.75 -27.75
C ILE A 382 -3.88 3.57 -27.47
N ILE A 383 -4.26 2.73 -26.52
CA ILE A 383 -3.44 1.60 -26.06
C ILE A 383 -3.90 0.24 -26.60
N GLY A 384 -5.03 0.21 -27.28
CA GLY A 384 -5.61 -1.02 -27.81
C GLY A 384 -7.06 -0.86 -28.24
N ARG A 385 -7.75 -1.98 -28.36
CA ARG A 385 -9.16 -2.03 -28.82
C ARG A 385 -9.94 -3.17 -28.19
N LEU A 386 -11.26 -3.05 -28.22
CA LEU A 386 -12.22 -4.06 -27.77
C LEU A 386 -12.66 -4.96 -28.93
N LEU A 387 -12.81 -6.24 -28.64
CA LEU A 387 -13.14 -7.28 -29.59
C LEU A 387 -14.37 -8.05 -29.12
N GLU A 388 -15.13 -8.58 -30.07
CA GLU A 388 -16.16 -9.58 -29.75
C GLU A 388 -15.52 -10.83 -29.12
N ARG A 389 -16.26 -11.49 -28.26
CA ARG A 389 -15.85 -12.81 -27.77
C ARG A 389 -16.06 -13.85 -28.86
N ASP A 390 -15.13 -14.78 -28.96
CA ASP A 390 -15.23 -15.89 -29.87
C ASP A 390 -16.45 -16.80 -29.53
N ALA A 391 -17.08 -17.37 -30.51
CA ALA A 391 -18.26 -18.24 -30.31
C ALA A 391 -17.91 -19.43 -29.40
N GLY A 392 -18.63 -19.56 -28.28
CA GLY A 392 -18.39 -20.60 -27.27
C GLY A 392 -17.35 -20.25 -26.19
N GLN A 393 -16.73 -19.09 -26.24
CA GLN A 393 -15.81 -18.62 -25.21
C GLN A 393 -16.58 -18.29 -23.92
N VAL A 394 -16.16 -18.87 -22.79
CA VAL A 394 -16.84 -18.74 -21.48
C VAL A 394 -16.39 -17.49 -20.72
N SER A 395 -15.11 -17.11 -20.83
CA SER A 395 -14.53 -15.98 -20.11
C SER A 395 -13.93 -14.95 -21.07
N SER A 396 -13.91 -13.68 -20.66
CA SER A 396 -13.22 -12.62 -21.38
C SER A 396 -11.70 -12.84 -21.41
N GLU A 397 -11.04 -12.36 -22.47
CA GLU A 397 -9.58 -12.40 -22.63
C GLU A 397 -9.01 -11.02 -22.86
N LEU A 398 -7.90 -10.74 -22.19
CA LEU A 398 -7.04 -9.59 -22.44
C LEU A 398 -5.79 -10.07 -23.17
N ARG A 399 -5.71 -9.78 -24.48
CA ARG A 399 -4.59 -10.17 -25.33
C ARG A 399 -3.54 -9.05 -25.32
N VAL A 400 -2.32 -9.37 -24.91
CA VAL A 400 -1.17 -8.44 -24.96
C VAL A 400 -0.33 -8.82 -26.17
N THR A 401 -0.28 -7.98 -27.18
CA THR A 401 0.36 -8.31 -28.49
C THR A 401 1.86 -8.08 -28.50
N SER A 402 2.36 -7.19 -27.65
CA SER A 402 3.78 -6.88 -27.50
C SER A 402 4.07 -6.47 -26.07
N THR A 403 5.28 -6.75 -25.57
CA THR A 403 5.68 -6.53 -24.16
C THR A 403 6.72 -5.43 -23.95
N GLY A 404 7.17 -4.74 -25.00
CA GLY A 404 8.11 -3.62 -24.90
C GLY A 404 7.45 -2.38 -24.28
N LEU A 405 8.20 -1.62 -23.49
CA LEU A 405 7.80 -0.31 -22.97
C LEU A 405 8.58 0.77 -23.71
N THR A 406 7.95 1.48 -24.62
CA THR A 406 8.59 2.49 -25.47
C THR A 406 7.99 3.88 -25.35
N HIS A 407 6.75 4.00 -24.87
CA HIS A 407 6.09 5.30 -24.63
C HIS A 407 6.44 5.81 -23.22
N LEU A 408 7.65 6.36 -23.10
CA LEU A 408 8.20 6.82 -21.82
C LEU A 408 7.84 8.28 -21.56
N ILE A 409 7.35 8.57 -20.36
CA ILE A 409 6.95 9.92 -19.91
C ILE A 409 7.90 10.37 -18.80
N GLY A 410 8.43 11.56 -18.94
CA GLY A 410 9.26 12.23 -17.95
C GLY A 410 10.66 11.65 -17.82
N SER A 411 11.23 11.74 -16.63
CA SER A 411 12.59 11.35 -16.33
C SER A 411 12.84 9.85 -16.54
N THR A 412 13.91 9.53 -17.28
CA THR A 412 14.43 8.16 -17.45
C THR A 412 15.64 7.89 -16.56
N ALA A 413 15.81 8.67 -15.49
CA ALA A 413 16.92 8.48 -14.57
C ALA A 413 16.89 7.05 -13.97
N PRO A 414 18.03 6.34 -13.97
CA PRO A 414 18.10 5.00 -13.42
C PRO A 414 17.94 5.03 -11.89
N LEU A 415 17.58 3.87 -11.32
CA LEU A 415 17.58 3.68 -9.89
C LEU A 415 18.96 3.94 -9.30
N GLN A 416 19.00 4.62 -8.16
CA GLN A 416 20.23 4.88 -7.44
C GLN A 416 20.50 3.77 -6.42
N PRO A 417 21.78 3.46 -6.12
CA PRO A 417 22.08 2.61 -4.99
C PRO A 417 21.47 3.23 -3.74
N ALA A 418 20.82 2.41 -2.90
CA ALA A 418 20.29 2.88 -1.63
C ALA A 418 21.38 3.67 -0.90
N ALA A 419 21.11 4.92 -0.57
CA ALA A 419 22.01 5.69 0.25
C ALA A 419 22.17 4.92 1.58
N VAL A 420 23.37 4.39 1.83
CA VAL A 420 23.70 3.84 3.13
C VAL A 420 23.46 5.00 4.11
N PRO A 421 22.51 4.87 5.08
CA PRO A 421 22.34 5.93 6.05
C PRO A 421 23.73 6.21 6.65
N ALA A 422 24.22 7.42 6.50
CA ALA A 422 25.45 7.82 7.18
C ALA A 422 25.22 7.49 8.67
N ALA A 423 26.04 6.62 9.21
CA ALA A 423 26.01 6.37 10.64
C ALA A 423 26.06 7.75 11.32
N PRO A 424 25.16 8.06 12.27
CA PRO A 424 25.20 9.35 12.93
C PRO A 424 26.61 9.57 13.42
N ALA A 425 27.27 10.59 12.89
CA ALA A 425 28.57 11.02 13.35
C ALA A 425 28.37 11.55 14.76
N GLY A 426 28.84 10.82 15.72
CA GLY A 426 28.86 11.43 16.96
C GLY A 426 28.94 10.56 18.16
N GLU A 427 29.75 10.84 19.01
CA GLU A 427 29.86 10.51 20.42
C GLU A 427 29.89 9.02 20.75
N ALA A 428 31.11 8.51 20.84
CA ALA A 428 31.42 7.33 21.62
C ALA A 428 30.87 7.53 23.04
N ARG A 429 29.64 7.11 23.29
CA ARG A 429 29.16 6.82 24.61
C ARG A 429 29.56 5.41 24.96
N ALA A 430 30.29 5.31 26.05
CA ALA A 430 30.70 4.08 26.69
C ALA A 430 29.47 3.12 26.79
N SER A 431 29.70 1.87 26.41
CA SER A 431 28.74 0.78 26.47
C SER A 431 28.29 0.51 27.90
N GLU A 432 27.08 0.93 28.23
CA GLU A 432 26.34 0.37 29.33
C GLU A 432 25.06 -0.23 28.74
N GLY A 433 24.95 -1.57 28.80
CA GLY A 433 23.79 -2.43 28.72
C GLY A 433 22.68 -2.09 27.70
N GLU A 434 22.70 -2.75 26.53
CA GLU A 434 21.60 -2.67 25.56
C GLU A 434 20.30 -3.27 26.12
N PRO A 435 19.13 -2.57 26.02
CA PRO A 435 17.86 -2.99 26.64
C PRO A 435 17.23 -4.26 26.07
N TRP A 436 17.74 -4.82 24.96
CA TRP A 436 17.18 -6.02 24.31
C TRP A 436 17.71 -7.35 24.85
N ALA A 437 18.72 -7.33 25.72
CA ALA A 437 19.25 -8.51 26.40
C ALA A 437 18.26 -9.14 27.39
N ALA A 438 17.25 -8.39 27.84
CA ALA A 438 16.35 -8.82 28.92
C ALA A 438 15.29 -9.86 28.52
N CYS A 439 15.10 -10.16 27.24
CA CYS A 439 14.06 -11.11 26.81
C CYS A 439 14.51 -12.59 26.81
N CYS A 440 15.81 -12.91 26.84
CA CYS A 440 16.35 -14.27 26.71
C CYS A 440 17.41 -14.68 27.75
N ASP A 441 17.75 -13.82 28.72
CA ASP A 441 18.91 -14.03 29.62
C ASP A 441 18.70 -15.02 30.79
N HIS A 442 17.70 -15.88 30.77
CA HIS A 442 17.53 -16.91 31.79
C HIS A 442 17.41 -18.32 31.20
N LEU A 443 18.48 -18.79 30.57
CA LEU A 443 18.74 -20.24 30.46
C LEU A 443 19.92 -20.57 31.35
N PRO A 444 19.76 -21.48 32.35
CA PRO A 444 20.85 -21.81 33.26
C PRO A 444 21.96 -22.56 32.55
N GLU A 445 23.20 -22.14 32.77
CA GLU A 445 24.39 -22.88 32.44
C GLU A 445 24.44 -24.23 33.21
N ARG A 446 25.11 -25.19 32.62
CA ARG A 446 25.29 -26.55 33.12
C ARG A 446 25.70 -26.59 34.60
N GLU A 447 24.93 -27.31 35.41
CA GLU A 447 25.31 -27.71 36.75
C GLU A 447 26.52 -28.63 36.70
N THR A 448 27.61 -28.21 37.34
CA THR A 448 28.54 -29.11 38.01
C THR A 448 28.09 -29.16 39.48
N ALA A 449 27.93 -30.38 39.99
CA ALA A 449 27.41 -30.66 41.30
C ALA A 449 28.25 -30.04 42.42
N ALA A 450 27.64 -29.20 43.27
CA ALA A 450 28.00 -29.05 44.71
C ALA A 450 26.88 -28.28 45.44
N ALA A 451 26.39 -28.95 46.49
CA ALA A 451 25.72 -28.46 47.71
C ALA A 451 24.71 -27.30 47.68
N ALA A 452 23.49 -27.59 48.12
CA ALA A 452 22.42 -26.66 48.35
C ALA A 452 22.72 -25.54 49.38
N PRO A 453 22.17 -24.35 49.18
CA PRO A 453 21.52 -23.64 50.28
C PRO A 453 20.09 -23.16 49.96
N GLU A 454 19.37 -22.95 50.99
CA GLU A 454 17.99 -22.53 51.27
C GLU A 454 17.20 -21.76 50.24
N ALA A 455 15.91 -22.04 50.24
CA ALA A 455 14.85 -21.51 49.39
C ALA A 455 14.75 -19.96 49.40
N ALA A 456 14.81 -19.35 48.24
CA ALA A 456 14.35 -17.98 47.99
C ALA A 456 12.87 -17.98 47.64
N PRO A 457 12.10 -16.92 47.99
CA PRO A 457 10.65 -16.89 47.87
C PRO A 457 10.19 -16.86 46.41
N SER A 458 9.21 -17.71 46.09
CA SER A 458 8.59 -17.84 44.78
C SER A 458 7.81 -16.58 44.38
N LEU A 459 8.09 -16.04 43.17
CA LEU A 459 7.30 -14.96 42.58
C LEU A 459 5.94 -15.49 42.10
N PRO A 460 4.82 -14.78 42.36
CA PRO A 460 3.49 -15.19 41.88
C PRO A 460 3.42 -15.00 40.33
N GLY A 461 3.12 -16.06 39.59
CA GLY A 461 2.87 -15.98 38.13
C GLY A 461 3.56 -17.03 37.26
N GLU A 462 4.17 -18.06 37.82
CA GLU A 462 4.96 -19.06 37.07
C GLU A 462 4.14 -20.07 36.22
N GLY A 463 2.84 -20.19 36.39
CA GLY A 463 2.01 -21.22 35.76
C GLY A 463 2.01 -21.24 34.22
N PRO A 464 1.68 -20.14 33.54
CA PRO A 464 1.60 -20.11 32.07
C PRO A 464 2.97 -20.19 31.38
N LEU A 465 3.99 -19.55 31.96
CA LEU A 465 5.35 -19.55 31.41
C LEU A 465 6.05 -20.91 31.59
N ARG A 466 5.74 -21.62 32.65
CA ARG A 466 6.29 -22.98 32.86
C ARG A 466 5.74 -23.96 31.82
N GLY A 467 4.45 -23.91 31.52
CA GLY A 467 3.84 -24.70 30.44
C GLY A 467 4.45 -24.41 29.07
N PHE A 468 4.67 -23.14 28.76
CA PHE A 468 5.30 -22.71 27.50
C PHE A 468 6.77 -23.17 27.41
N ARG A 469 7.55 -23.04 28.46
CA ARG A 469 8.94 -23.52 28.49
C ARG A 469 9.03 -25.04 28.33
N GLN A 470 8.12 -25.78 28.97
CA GLN A 470 8.04 -27.22 28.83
C GLN A 470 7.69 -27.62 27.39
N PHE A 471 6.68 -26.97 26.79
CA PHE A 471 6.31 -27.15 25.38
C PHE A 471 7.49 -26.87 24.45
N MET A 472 8.22 -25.77 24.63
CA MET A 472 9.39 -25.42 23.83
C MET A 472 10.52 -26.45 23.96
N LYS A 473 10.72 -26.98 25.16
CA LYS A 473 11.71 -28.05 25.40
C LYS A 473 11.33 -29.33 24.67
N GLU A 474 10.08 -29.75 24.75
CA GLU A 474 9.55 -30.94 24.07
C GLU A 474 9.55 -30.79 22.55
N ALA A 475 9.13 -29.62 22.04
CA ALA A 475 9.11 -29.32 20.61
C ALA A 475 10.52 -29.36 19.98
N ASN A 476 11.54 -28.91 20.70
CA ASN A 476 12.93 -28.94 20.25
C ASN A 476 13.67 -30.29 20.54
N ALA A 477 13.08 -31.20 21.34
CA ALA A 477 13.68 -32.49 21.60
C ALA A 477 13.77 -33.36 20.32
N PRO A 478 14.80 -34.18 20.15
CA PRO A 478 14.87 -35.13 19.05
C PRO A 478 13.67 -36.08 19.04
N GLY A 479 13.09 -36.26 17.86
CA GLY A 479 11.96 -37.17 17.61
C GLY A 479 12.11 -37.80 16.24
N THR A 480 11.01 -37.97 15.50
CA THR A 480 11.06 -38.42 14.10
C THR A 480 11.87 -37.43 13.23
N ILE A 481 11.85 -36.13 13.57
CA ILE A 481 12.77 -35.13 13.03
C ILE A 481 13.89 -34.93 14.03
N ASP A 482 15.13 -35.12 13.60
CA ASP A 482 16.31 -34.98 14.48
C ASP A 482 16.54 -33.49 14.88
N ALA A 483 17.38 -33.28 15.88
CA ALA A 483 17.66 -31.97 16.44
C ALA A 483 18.29 -31.01 15.43
N ARG A 484 19.10 -31.50 14.48
CA ARG A 484 19.73 -30.68 13.44
C ARG A 484 18.69 -30.12 12.48
N HIS A 485 17.80 -30.95 11.93
CA HIS A 485 16.75 -30.50 11.03
C HIS A 485 15.76 -29.57 11.74
N LYS A 486 15.36 -29.84 12.98
CA LYS A 486 14.52 -28.92 13.77
C LYS A 486 15.18 -27.57 13.95
N LYS A 487 16.51 -27.50 14.12
CA LYS A 487 17.26 -26.27 14.25
C LYS A 487 17.27 -25.45 12.95
N LEU A 488 17.50 -26.12 11.81
CA LEU A 488 17.42 -25.46 10.48
C LEU A 488 16.00 -24.95 10.20
N MET A 489 14.96 -25.73 10.51
CA MET A 489 13.57 -25.29 10.40
C MET A 489 13.27 -24.05 11.28
N ALA A 490 13.80 -24.01 12.51
CA ALA A 490 13.63 -22.87 13.39
C ALA A 490 14.31 -21.60 12.84
N ILE A 491 15.46 -21.74 12.17
CA ILE A 491 16.12 -20.64 11.45
C ILE A 491 15.24 -20.16 10.30
N VAL A 492 14.72 -21.07 9.45
CA VAL A 492 13.80 -20.73 8.35
C VAL A 492 12.59 -19.95 8.86
N LEU A 493 11.94 -20.45 9.93
CA LEU A 493 10.78 -19.78 10.53
C LEU A 493 11.14 -18.41 11.13
N SER A 494 12.31 -18.29 11.77
CA SER A 494 12.77 -17.01 12.32
C SER A 494 12.99 -15.96 11.24
N ILE A 495 13.49 -16.35 10.08
CA ILE A 495 13.67 -15.48 8.92
C ILE A 495 12.31 -15.13 8.32
N ALA A 496 11.43 -16.11 8.10
CA ALA A 496 10.09 -15.90 7.54
C ALA A 496 9.25 -14.94 8.38
N HIS A 497 9.33 -15.08 9.72
CA HIS A 497 8.63 -14.19 10.67
C HIS A 497 9.43 -12.92 11.04
N ARG A 498 10.63 -12.73 10.48
CA ARG A 498 11.51 -11.57 10.74
C ARG A 498 11.78 -11.32 12.24
N CYS A 499 11.91 -12.39 13.00
CA CYS A 499 12.20 -12.34 14.44
C CYS A 499 13.72 -12.31 14.66
N ALA A 500 14.32 -11.13 14.77
CA ALA A 500 15.77 -11.00 14.96
C ALA A 500 16.29 -11.67 16.25
N PRO A 501 15.63 -11.56 17.42
CA PRO A 501 16.03 -12.30 18.61
C PRO A 501 15.96 -13.82 18.44
N CYS A 502 14.90 -14.33 17.78
CA CYS A 502 14.76 -15.76 17.51
C CYS A 502 15.86 -16.26 16.57
N LEU A 503 16.15 -15.49 15.51
CA LEU A 503 17.19 -15.83 14.55
C LEU A 503 18.56 -15.91 15.23
N LYS A 504 18.92 -14.89 16.03
CA LYS A 504 20.17 -14.89 16.79
C LYS A 504 20.29 -16.12 17.67
N LEU A 505 19.27 -16.42 18.49
CA LEU A 505 19.24 -17.59 19.38
C LEU A 505 19.46 -18.89 18.61
N HIS A 506 18.79 -19.07 17.47
CA HIS A 506 18.87 -20.29 16.69
C HIS A 506 20.20 -20.40 15.90
N LEU A 507 20.78 -19.29 15.46
CA LEU A 507 22.11 -19.26 14.83
C LEU A 507 23.21 -19.62 15.86
N ASP A 508 23.20 -19.01 17.05
CA ASP A 508 24.14 -19.32 18.12
C ASP A 508 24.05 -20.81 18.53
N SER A 509 22.83 -21.33 18.65
CA SER A 509 22.57 -22.73 18.94
C SER A 509 23.05 -23.65 17.80
N ALA A 510 22.85 -23.29 16.54
CA ALA A 510 23.32 -24.05 15.38
C ALA A 510 24.87 -24.11 15.35
N ARG A 511 25.54 -23.01 15.67
CA ARG A 511 27.00 -22.92 15.81
C ARG A 511 27.49 -23.87 16.93
N ALA A 512 26.83 -23.86 18.11
CA ALA A 512 27.15 -24.75 19.21
C ALA A 512 26.93 -26.25 18.87
N MET A 513 25.99 -26.55 17.99
CA MET A 513 25.74 -27.90 17.47
C MET A 513 26.68 -28.31 16.35
N GLY A 514 27.59 -27.44 15.90
CA GLY A 514 28.52 -27.71 14.81
C GLY A 514 27.86 -27.81 13.43
N ILE A 515 26.72 -27.20 13.22
CA ILE A 515 26.05 -27.15 11.91
C ILE A 515 26.86 -26.27 10.97
N PRO A 516 27.29 -26.78 9.79
CA PRO A 516 28.05 -25.98 8.83
C PRO A 516 27.32 -24.74 8.36
N ARG A 517 28.06 -23.66 8.12
CA ARG A 517 27.50 -22.41 7.59
C ARG A 517 26.75 -22.64 6.29
N ALA A 518 27.27 -23.49 5.39
CA ALA A 518 26.63 -23.78 4.10
C ALA A 518 25.22 -24.35 4.26
N ASP A 519 24.97 -25.21 5.24
CA ASP A 519 23.66 -25.81 5.49
C ASP A 519 22.67 -24.75 6.03
N ILE A 520 23.18 -23.80 6.80
CA ILE A 520 22.39 -22.69 7.35
C ILE A 520 22.01 -21.72 6.23
N ASP A 521 22.93 -21.39 5.34
CA ASP A 521 22.67 -20.52 4.19
C ASP A 521 21.70 -21.20 3.19
N GLU A 522 21.78 -22.52 3.01
CA GLU A 522 20.80 -23.28 2.21
C GLU A 522 19.40 -23.25 2.85
N ALA A 523 19.31 -23.44 4.15
CA ALA A 523 18.04 -23.32 4.88
C ALA A 523 17.48 -21.89 4.80
N ALA A 524 18.34 -20.88 4.92
CA ALA A 524 17.93 -19.47 4.76
C ALA A 524 17.42 -19.18 3.35
N ALA A 525 18.00 -19.79 2.31
CA ALA A 525 17.53 -19.67 0.94
C ALA A 525 16.09 -20.18 0.76
N LEU A 526 15.66 -21.22 1.50
CA LEU A 526 14.26 -21.66 1.53
C LEU A 526 13.35 -20.57 2.11
N ALA A 527 13.74 -19.92 3.21
CA ALA A 527 12.97 -18.83 3.77
C ALA A 527 12.84 -17.65 2.80
N VAL A 528 13.90 -17.36 2.05
CA VAL A 528 13.91 -16.32 1.00
C VAL A 528 13.00 -16.72 -0.17
N ALA A 529 12.98 -17.98 -0.58
CA ALA A 529 12.11 -18.47 -1.64
C ALA A 529 10.61 -18.27 -1.32
N PHE A 530 10.23 -18.37 -0.04
CA PHE A 530 8.85 -18.14 0.41
C PHE A 530 8.58 -16.70 0.88
N GLY A 531 9.59 -16.01 1.44
CA GLY A 531 9.48 -14.67 2.02
C GLY A 531 9.94 -13.52 1.11
N GLY A 532 10.48 -13.82 -0.08
CA GLY A 532 10.96 -12.85 -1.06
C GLY A 532 12.17 -12.03 -0.60
N CYS A 533 12.45 -10.95 -1.32
CA CYS A 533 13.61 -10.07 -1.08
C CYS A 533 13.66 -9.51 0.34
N THR A 534 12.52 -9.29 0.99
CA THR A 534 12.46 -8.77 2.36
C THR A 534 13.00 -9.77 3.40
N ALA A 535 12.84 -11.07 3.16
CA ALA A 535 13.44 -12.12 3.99
C ALA A 535 14.96 -12.20 3.77
N MET A 536 15.41 -12.00 2.52
CA MET A 536 16.84 -11.95 2.18
C MET A 536 17.55 -10.78 2.87
N VAL A 537 17.01 -9.57 2.73
CA VAL A 537 17.56 -8.36 3.37
C VAL A 537 17.61 -8.52 4.88
N PHE A 538 16.52 -9.02 5.48
CA PHE A 538 16.46 -9.30 6.92
C PHE A 538 17.57 -10.30 7.36
N TYR A 539 17.75 -11.39 6.62
CA TYR A 539 18.77 -12.41 6.95
C TYR A 539 20.18 -11.84 6.84
N GLU A 540 20.50 -11.14 5.75
CA GLU A 540 21.82 -10.51 5.54
C GLU A 540 22.12 -9.46 6.60
N GLU A 541 21.15 -8.63 6.95
CA GLU A 541 21.30 -7.61 7.98
C GLU A 541 21.52 -8.24 9.37
N ALA A 542 20.74 -9.27 9.70
CA ALA A 542 20.88 -10.00 10.95
C ALA A 542 22.26 -10.67 11.03
N CYS A 543 22.74 -11.32 9.96
CA CYS A 543 24.07 -11.91 9.92
C CYS A 543 25.18 -10.89 10.13
N ARG A 544 25.06 -9.70 9.53
CA ARG A 544 26.02 -8.60 9.74
C ARG A 544 26.07 -8.13 11.19
N LYS A 545 24.90 -7.96 11.84
CA LYS A 545 24.79 -7.49 13.23
C LYS A 545 25.37 -8.47 14.26
N ILE A 546 25.32 -9.76 14.00
CA ILE A 546 25.82 -10.78 14.92
C ILE A 546 27.22 -11.31 14.56
N ALA A 547 27.90 -10.66 13.60
CA ALA A 547 29.22 -11.08 13.09
C ALA A 547 29.27 -12.57 12.72
N TRP A 548 28.24 -13.00 11.99
CA TRP A 548 28.05 -14.40 11.56
C TRP A 548 28.81 -14.72 10.29
#